data_e2fa355dd72f1e13c848c16f69af4a2e
#
_entry.id   e2fa355dd72f1e13c848c16f69af4a2e
#
_cell.length_a   1.000
_cell.length_b   1.000
_cell.length_c   1.000
_cell.angle_alpha   90.00
_cell.angle_beta   90.00
_cell.angle_gamma   90.00
#
_symmetry.space_group_name_H-M   'P 1'
#
loop_
_entity.id
_entity.type
_entity.pdbx_description
1 polymer ?
#
loop_
_entity_poly.entity_id
_entity_poly.type
_entity_poly.pdbx_seq_one_letter_code
_entity_poly.pdbx_strand_id
1 'polypeptide(L)'
;MAYLQPADYPNYGLPAGTTADWITAATALINSYCRRPDLNVIQYTERLRLTRGSQTALLSYLPLAPLGTATTPIVSIEGRYAKPRRGEILNQPLFEIVWAFSLPGQWTAIDANSVDFDPNTGELTLPWNVLGLPYNEVAVTCTAGLAAIGDDVKSACAQIVRNAQSTPALNASKTRIDTMQMQYFSSSLVDETVQAWLRPYIANRLG
;
A
#
# COMPACT_ATOMS: atom_id res chain seq x y z
N MET A 1 1.26 6.12 -13.41
CA MET A 1 0.33 6.95 -14.21
C MET A 1 0.24 8.31 -13.55
N ALA A 2 0.11 9.45 -14.27
CA ALA A 2 0.00 10.77 -13.63
C ALA A 2 -1.37 10.93 -12.96
N TYR A 3 -1.41 11.43 -11.73
CA TYR A 3 -2.67 11.59 -10.97
C TYR A 3 -3.48 12.81 -11.40
N LEU A 4 -2.85 13.77 -12.06
CA LEU A 4 -3.50 14.96 -12.60
C LEU A 4 -3.29 15.03 -14.11
N GLN A 5 -4.35 15.29 -14.86
CA GLN A 5 -4.30 15.48 -16.30
C GLN A 5 -4.23 16.98 -16.63
N PRO A 6 -3.67 17.38 -17.78
CA PRO A 6 -3.59 18.80 -18.17
C PRO A 6 -4.94 19.54 -18.15
N ALA A 7 -6.01 18.83 -18.48
CA ALA A 7 -7.37 19.39 -18.44
C ALA A 7 -7.85 19.76 -17.02
N ASP A 8 -7.27 19.12 -16.01
CA ASP A 8 -7.65 19.32 -14.60
C ASP A 8 -6.88 20.49 -13.95
N TYR A 9 -5.75 20.94 -14.52
CA TYR A 9 -4.86 21.94 -13.89
C TYR A 9 -5.58 23.20 -13.40
N PRO A 10 -6.45 23.84 -14.20
CA PRO A 10 -7.14 25.05 -13.73
C PRO A 10 -8.05 24.79 -12.51
N ASN A 11 -8.66 23.61 -12.43
CA ASN A 11 -9.57 23.25 -11.36
C ASN A 11 -8.85 23.12 -10.00
N TYR A 12 -7.55 22.81 -10.03
CA TYR A 12 -6.71 22.66 -8.84
C TYR A 12 -5.71 23.82 -8.64
N GLY A 13 -5.91 24.94 -9.38
CA GLY A 13 -5.13 26.16 -9.23
C GLY A 13 -3.69 26.06 -9.74
N LEU A 14 -3.44 25.19 -10.69
CA LEU A 14 -2.16 25.12 -11.38
C LEU A 14 -2.14 26.00 -12.64
N PRO A 15 -1.02 26.69 -12.91
CA PRO A 15 -0.87 27.45 -14.16
C PRO A 15 -0.96 26.53 -15.38
N ALA A 16 -1.51 27.05 -16.50
CA ALA A 16 -1.57 26.33 -17.77
C ALA A 16 -0.19 25.92 -18.33
N GLY A 17 0.87 26.62 -17.91
CA GLY A 17 2.26 26.32 -18.27
C GLY A 17 2.92 25.23 -17.40
N THR A 18 2.19 24.59 -16.50
CA THR A 18 2.73 23.49 -15.69
C THR A 18 3.07 22.30 -16.60
N THR A 19 4.33 21.88 -16.58
CA THR A 19 4.78 20.76 -17.40
C THR A 19 4.39 19.41 -16.79
N ALA A 20 4.25 18.39 -17.62
CA ALA A 20 3.95 17.03 -17.19
C ALA A 20 5.01 16.45 -16.24
N ASP A 21 6.26 16.93 -16.32
CA ASP A 21 7.36 16.47 -15.48
C ASP A 21 7.11 16.81 -14.00
N TRP A 22 6.57 17.98 -13.71
CA TRP A 22 6.18 18.36 -12.35
C TRP A 22 5.14 17.42 -11.77
N ILE A 23 4.14 17.08 -12.59
CA ILE A 23 3.08 16.15 -12.14
C ILE A 23 3.64 14.74 -11.95
N THR A 24 4.54 14.31 -12.82
CA THR A 24 5.21 13.00 -12.68
C THR A 24 6.04 12.93 -11.40
N ALA A 25 6.81 13.99 -11.12
CA ALA A 25 7.60 14.09 -9.88
C ALA A 25 6.70 14.10 -8.62
N ALA A 26 5.61 14.89 -8.64
CA ALA A 26 4.64 14.92 -7.55
C ALA A 26 3.96 13.56 -7.34
N THR A 27 3.58 12.88 -8.43
CA THR A 27 3.02 11.52 -8.38
C THR A 27 4.00 10.54 -7.73
N ALA A 28 5.27 10.60 -8.10
CA ALA A 28 6.31 9.75 -7.51
C ALA A 28 6.49 10.00 -6.01
N LEU A 29 6.42 11.27 -5.58
CA LEU A 29 6.47 11.63 -4.15
C LEU A 29 5.26 11.09 -3.38
N ILE A 30 4.06 11.19 -3.94
CA ILE A 30 2.83 10.62 -3.36
C ILE A 30 2.98 9.12 -3.20
N ASN A 31 3.41 8.42 -4.25
CA ASN A 31 3.62 6.97 -4.22
C ASN A 31 4.63 6.55 -3.14
N SER A 32 5.74 7.28 -3.06
CA SER A 32 6.76 7.05 -2.03
C SER A 32 6.22 7.27 -0.62
N TYR A 33 5.46 8.36 -0.41
CA TYR A 33 4.85 8.66 0.87
C TYR A 33 3.81 7.59 1.28
N CYS A 34 2.95 7.19 0.34
CA CYS A 34 1.95 6.15 0.54
C CYS A 34 2.54 4.73 0.60
N ARG A 35 3.86 4.58 0.35
CA ARG A 35 4.56 3.28 0.29
C ARG A 35 3.94 2.31 -0.71
N ARG A 36 3.48 2.82 -1.84
CA ARG A 36 2.85 2.06 -2.92
C ARG A 36 3.48 2.43 -4.25
N PRO A 37 3.57 1.50 -5.19
CA PRO A 37 4.01 1.82 -6.55
C PRO A 37 2.99 2.67 -7.33
N ASP A 38 1.71 2.51 -7.04
CA ASP A 38 0.61 3.30 -7.61
C ASP A 38 -0.59 3.27 -6.64
N LEU A 39 -1.43 4.33 -6.65
CA LEU A 39 -2.70 4.36 -5.92
C LEU A 39 -3.87 3.79 -6.75
N ASN A 40 -3.74 3.70 -8.07
CA ASN A 40 -4.71 3.00 -8.90
C ASN A 40 -4.75 1.52 -8.57
N VAL A 41 -5.82 0.84 -9.00
CA VAL A 41 -5.94 -0.61 -8.79
C VAL A 41 -4.84 -1.34 -9.55
N ILE A 42 -3.96 -1.99 -8.82
CA ILE A 42 -2.92 -2.86 -9.36
C ILE A 42 -2.84 -4.15 -8.55
N GLN A 43 -2.18 -5.15 -9.12
CA GLN A 43 -1.99 -6.43 -8.47
C GLN A 43 -0.79 -6.41 -7.53
N TYR A 44 -0.99 -6.95 -6.33
CA TYR A 44 0.03 -7.15 -5.31
C TYR A 44 0.13 -8.64 -4.96
N THR A 45 1.33 -9.07 -4.59
CA THR A 45 1.54 -10.38 -3.98
C THR A 45 2.20 -10.17 -2.63
N GLU A 46 1.52 -10.61 -1.59
CA GLU A 46 2.00 -10.50 -0.21
C GLU A 46 2.21 -11.89 0.39
N ARG A 47 3.27 -12.00 1.16
CA ARG A 47 3.56 -13.20 1.91
C ARG A 47 3.46 -12.89 3.39
N LEU A 48 2.45 -13.48 4.02
CA LEU A 48 2.05 -13.19 5.39
C LEU A 48 2.28 -14.41 6.28
N ARG A 49 2.75 -14.15 7.47
CA ARG A 49 2.76 -15.16 8.54
C ARG A 49 1.53 -15.01 9.40
N LEU A 50 0.83 -16.13 9.58
CA LEU A 50 -0.32 -16.19 10.45
C LEU A 50 0.14 -16.32 11.91
N THR A 51 -0.55 -15.63 12.80
CA THR A 51 -0.37 -15.83 14.22
C THR A 51 -0.84 -17.23 14.59
N ARG A 52 -0.15 -17.87 15.51
CA ARG A 52 -0.48 -19.23 15.95
C ARG A 52 -1.94 -19.37 16.37
N GLY A 53 -2.64 -20.33 15.77
CA GLY A 53 -4.06 -20.59 16.04
C GLY A 53 -5.02 -19.60 15.37
N SER A 54 -4.52 -18.58 14.70
CA SER A 54 -5.33 -17.66 13.89
C SER A 54 -5.47 -18.19 12.48
N GLN A 55 -6.68 -18.08 11.94
CA GLN A 55 -6.99 -18.29 10.52
C GLN A 55 -7.09 -16.97 9.77
N THR A 56 -6.79 -15.84 10.44
CA THR A 56 -6.92 -14.51 9.88
C THR A 56 -5.57 -13.97 9.48
N ALA A 57 -5.54 -13.31 8.32
CA ALA A 57 -4.42 -12.52 7.82
C ALA A 57 -4.89 -11.09 7.56
N LEU A 58 -3.99 -10.11 7.68
CA LEU A 58 -4.27 -8.72 7.38
C LEU A 58 -3.41 -8.29 6.18
N LEU A 59 -4.06 -7.82 5.13
CA LEU A 59 -3.40 -7.34 3.92
C LEU A 59 -2.91 -5.91 4.10
N SER A 60 -1.77 -5.59 3.49
CA SER A 60 -1.10 -4.30 3.65
C SER A 60 -1.66 -3.21 2.73
N TYR A 61 -2.24 -3.58 1.60
CA TYR A 61 -2.70 -2.65 0.56
C TYR A 61 -4.22 -2.58 0.53
N LEU A 62 -4.76 -1.40 0.80
CA LEU A 62 -6.20 -1.14 0.89
C LEU A 62 -6.59 0.12 0.11
N PRO A 63 -7.85 0.24 -0.32
CA PRO A 63 -8.91 -0.76 -0.28
C PRO A 63 -8.67 -1.90 -1.29
N LEU A 64 -9.22 -3.07 -1.02
CA LEU A 64 -9.25 -4.15 -2.00
C LEU A 64 -10.28 -3.80 -3.07
N ALA A 65 -9.89 -3.87 -4.32
CA ALA A 65 -10.77 -3.55 -5.44
C ALA A 65 -10.46 -4.48 -6.62
N PRO A 66 -11.48 -5.02 -7.30
CA PRO A 66 -11.28 -5.87 -8.46
C PRO A 66 -10.67 -5.08 -9.63
N LEU A 67 -9.83 -5.74 -10.43
CA LEU A 67 -9.18 -5.15 -11.59
C LEU A 67 -9.95 -5.54 -12.87
N GLY A 68 -10.32 -4.55 -13.67
CA GLY A 68 -10.97 -4.77 -14.95
C GLY A 68 -12.33 -5.44 -14.82
N THR A 69 -12.50 -6.62 -15.43
CA THR A 69 -13.75 -7.41 -15.41
C THR A 69 -13.80 -8.46 -14.29
N ALA A 70 -12.79 -8.50 -13.43
CA ALA A 70 -12.78 -9.42 -12.30
C ALA A 70 -13.93 -9.09 -11.32
N THR A 71 -14.52 -10.12 -10.73
CA THR A 71 -15.60 -9.97 -9.75
C THR A 71 -15.09 -9.92 -8.32
N THR A 72 -13.88 -10.45 -8.09
CA THR A 72 -13.25 -10.52 -6.78
C THR A 72 -11.86 -9.88 -6.82
N PRO A 73 -11.44 -9.20 -5.76
CA PRO A 73 -10.09 -8.63 -5.67
C PRO A 73 -9.04 -9.69 -5.33
N ILE A 74 -9.43 -10.88 -4.89
CA ILE A 74 -8.49 -11.95 -4.57
C ILE A 74 -8.26 -12.80 -5.83
N VAL A 75 -7.01 -12.81 -6.30
CA VAL A 75 -6.62 -13.51 -7.53
C VAL A 75 -6.21 -14.96 -7.23
N SER A 76 -5.34 -15.13 -6.22
CA SER A 76 -4.92 -16.47 -5.79
C SER A 76 -4.45 -16.45 -4.34
N ILE A 77 -4.61 -17.56 -3.68
CA ILE A 77 -4.14 -17.76 -2.32
C ILE A 77 -3.45 -19.12 -2.26
N GLU A 78 -2.31 -19.14 -1.62
CA GLU A 78 -1.56 -20.36 -1.35
C GLU A 78 -1.18 -20.40 0.13
N GLY A 79 -1.36 -21.53 0.76
CA GLY A 79 -0.98 -21.78 2.14
C GLY A 79 0.16 -22.77 2.25
N ARG A 80 0.98 -22.65 3.27
CA ARG A 80 1.99 -23.65 3.60
C ARG A 80 2.28 -23.72 5.08
N TYR A 81 2.95 -24.79 5.47
CA TYR A 81 3.54 -24.95 6.79
C TYR A 81 5.02 -24.59 6.70
N ALA A 82 5.37 -23.36 7.02
CA ALA A 82 6.76 -22.93 7.07
C ALA A 82 7.44 -23.41 8.35
N LYS A 83 8.78 -23.56 8.30
CA LYS A 83 9.58 -23.85 9.50
C LYS A 83 9.35 -22.78 10.57
N PRO A 84 9.26 -23.15 11.86
CA PRO A 84 9.10 -22.18 12.94
C PRO A 84 10.25 -21.20 12.98
N ARG A 85 9.98 -19.97 13.37
CA ARG A 85 11.02 -19.01 13.69
C ARG A 85 11.60 -19.33 15.08
N ARG A 86 12.82 -18.87 15.33
CA ARG A 86 13.46 -18.98 16.64
C ARG A 86 12.55 -18.34 17.69
N GLY A 87 12.13 -19.14 18.70
CA GLY A 87 11.19 -18.72 19.75
C GLY A 87 9.72 -19.09 19.52
N GLU A 88 9.33 -19.57 18.35
CA GLU A 88 8.03 -20.21 18.18
C GLU A 88 8.08 -21.60 18.79
N ILE A 89 7.43 -21.76 19.96
CA ILE A 89 7.32 -23.05 20.63
C ILE A 89 6.19 -23.84 19.98
N LEU A 90 6.53 -24.97 19.40
CA LEU A 90 5.58 -25.88 18.80
C LEU A 90 5.17 -26.93 19.83
N ASN A 91 4.10 -26.66 20.52
CA ASN A 91 3.54 -27.59 21.50
C ASN A 91 2.49 -28.55 20.93
N GLN A 92 2.47 -28.73 19.61
CA GLN A 92 1.56 -29.68 18.96
C GLN A 92 2.37 -30.81 18.31
N PRO A 93 2.29 -32.05 18.83
CA PRO A 93 3.01 -33.19 18.28
C PRO A 93 2.69 -33.45 16.79
N LEU A 94 1.50 -33.08 16.34
CA LEU A 94 1.10 -33.14 14.93
C LEU A 94 1.98 -32.29 14.01
N PHE A 95 2.43 -31.12 14.42
CA PHE A 95 3.33 -30.29 13.62
C PHE A 95 4.71 -30.91 13.49
N GLU A 96 5.23 -31.55 14.52
CA GLU A 96 6.49 -32.28 14.46
C GLU A 96 6.41 -33.44 13.47
N ILE A 97 5.29 -34.17 13.46
CA ILE A 97 5.03 -35.25 12.50
C ILE A 97 4.96 -34.69 11.07
N VAL A 98 4.20 -33.63 10.86
CA VAL A 98 4.07 -32.98 9.54
C VAL A 98 5.44 -32.54 9.04
N TRP A 99 6.32 -32.04 9.90
CA TRP A 99 7.68 -31.63 9.52
C TRP A 99 8.62 -32.78 9.31
N ALA A 100 8.51 -33.84 10.09
CA ALA A 100 9.31 -35.04 9.93
C ALA A 100 9.10 -35.69 8.52
N PHE A 101 7.90 -35.54 7.97
CA PHE A 101 7.56 -36.01 6.62
C PHE A 101 7.84 -34.97 5.50
N SER A 102 8.63 -33.94 5.76
CA SER A 102 9.05 -32.92 4.77
C SER A 102 7.88 -32.16 4.12
N LEU A 103 6.74 -32.09 4.78
CA LEU A 103 5.58 -31.31 4.32
C LEU A 103 5.76 -29.78 4.44
N PRO A 104 6.67 -29.23 5.31
CA PRO A 104 6.90 -27.80 5.29
C PRO A 104 7.61 -27.38 4.02
N GLY A 105 7.08 -26.36 3.38
CA GLY A 105 7.72 -25.71 2.25
C GLY A 105 6.96 -25.79 0.93
N GLN A 106 6.10 -26.76 0.74
CA GLN A 106 5.22 -26.79 -0.43
C GLN A 106 4.04 -25.85 -0.25
N TRP A 107 3.82 -24.99 -1.25
CA TRP A 107 2.65 -24.15 -1.33
C TRP A 107 1.47 -24.98 -1.82
N THR A 108 0.35 -24.89 -1.14
CA THR A 108 -0.90 -25.55 -1.49
C THR A 108 -1.91 -24.48 -1.86
N ALA A 109 -2.49 -24.57 -3.05
CA ALA A 109 -3.51 -23.64 -3.49
C ALA A 109 -4.76 -23.77 -2.59
N ILE A 110 -5.31 -22.61 -2.23
CA ILE A 110 -6.57 -22.48 -1.49
C ILE A 110 -7.57 -21.88 -2.47
N ASP A 111 -8.79 -22.43 -2.49
CA ASP A 111 -9.86 -21.88 -3.31
C ASP A 111 -10.21 -20.46 -2.83
N ALA A 112 -10.00 -19.46 -3.69
CA ALA A 112 -10.28 -18.08 -3.38
C ALA A 112 -11.77 -17.82 -3.03
N ASN A 113 -12.68 -18.65 -3.55
CA ASN A 113 -14.11 -18.54 -3.23
C ASN A 113 -14.45 -19.05 -1.82
N SER A 114 -13.58 -19.83 -1.21
CA SER A 114 -13.76 -20.34 0.16
C SER A 114 -13.22 -19.41 1.24
N VAL A 115 -12.65 -18.29 0.82
CA VAL A 115 -12.03 -17.31 1.71
C VAL A 115 -12.98 -16.14 1.91
N ASP A 116 -13.24 -15.81 3.17
CA ASP A 116 -13.96 -14.61 3.54
C ASP A 116 -12.99 -13.43 3.66
N PHE A 117 -13.37 -12.26 3.14
CA PHE A 117 -12.52 -11.07 3.21
C PHE A 117 -13.35 -9.79 3.35
N ASP A 118 -12.82 -8.83 4.09
CA ASP A 118 -13.34 -7.47 4.16
C ASP A 118 -12.49 -6.55 3.26
N PRO A 119 -13.09 -5.95 2.21
CA PRO A 119 -12.36 -5.09 1.27
C PRO A 119 -11.83 -3.79 1.90
N ASN A 120 -12.39 -3.34 3.03
CA ASN A 120 -12.02 -2.08 3.67
C ASN A 120 -10.94 -2.26 4.72
N THR A 121 -11.03 -3.31 5.52
CA THR A 121 -10.05 -3.60 6.58
C THR A 121 -8.89 -4.46 6.08
N GLY A 122 -9.09 -5.18 4.97
CA GLY A 122 -8.12 -6.13 4.44
C GLY A 122 -7.99 -7.40 5.27
N GLU A 123 -8.90 -7.62 6.19
CA GLU A 123 -8.95 -8.86 6.96
C GLU A 123 -9.40 -9.99 6.05
N LEU A 124 -8.65 -11.08 6.11
CA LEU A 124 -8.85 -12.27 5.30
C LEU A 124 -8.95 -13.46 6.23
N THR A 125 -10.06 -14.19 6.19
CA THR A 125 -10.27 -15.40 6.97
C THR A 125 -10.13 -16.62 6.08
N LEU A 126 -9.19 -17.49 6.43
CA LEU A 126 -8.84 -18.67 5.67
C LEU A 126 -9.60 -19.91 6.15
N PRO A 127 -9.99 -20.81 5.23
CA PRO A 127 -10.55 -22.11 5.63
C PRO A 127 -9.48 -22.99 6.27
N TRP A 128 -9.91 -23.95 7.07
CA TRP A 128 -9.05 -25.00 7.57
C TRP A 128 -8.60 -25.89 6.42
N ASN A 129 -7.39 -26.41 6.51
CA ASN A 129 -6.95 -27.39 5.52
C ASN A 129 -7.67 -28.74 5.72
N VAL A 130 -7.45 -29.67 4.80
CA VAL A 130 -8.05 -31.01 4.81
C VAL A 130 -7.75 -31.80 6.08
N LEU A 131 -6.62 -31.48 6.75
CA LEU A 131 -6.22 -32.14 7.99
C LEU A 131 -6.74 -31.41 9.25
N GLY A 132 -7.51 -30.33 9.08
CA GLY A 132 -7.97 -29.51 10.19
C GLY A 132 -6.85 -28.71 10.88
N LEU A 133 -5.71 -28.53 10.22
CA LEU A 133 -4.57 -27.79 10.76
C LEU A 133 -4.53 -26.38 10.12
N PRO A 134 -4.29 -25.34 10.93
CA PRO A 134 -4.11 -23.99 10.39
C PRO A 134 -2.79 -23.87 9.63
N TYR A 135 -2.81 -23.21 8.49
CA TYR A 135 -1.57 -22.78 7.85
C TYR A 135 -0.87 -21.76 8.76
N ASN A 136 0.46 -21.72 8.71
CA ASN A 136 1.24 -20.70 9.45
C ASN A 136 1.84 -19.64 8.54
N GLU A 137 1.74 -19.83 7.22
CA GLU A 137 2.19 -18.88 6.23
C GLU A 137 1.30 -18.95 4.99
N VAL A 138 0.94 -17.79 4.46
CA VAL A 138 0.15 -17.66 3.23
C VAL A 138 0.78 -16.69 2.27
N ALA A 139 0.66 -16.98 0.99
CA ALA A 139 0.94 -16.06 -0.10
C ALA A 139 -0.40 -15.68 -0.73
N VAL A 140 -0.71 -14.39 -0.72
CA VAL A 140 -1.96 -13.85 -1.26
C VAL A 140 -1.62 -12.95 -2.42
N THR A 141 -2.20 -13.24 -3.57
CA THR A 141 -2.19 -12.34 -4.72
C THR A 141 -3.56 -11.68 -4.81
N CYS A 142 -3.57 -10.37 -4.63
CA CYS A 142 -4.80 -9.57 -4.62
C CYS A 142 -4.63 -8.30 -5.45
N THR A 143 -5.75 -7.68 -5.77
CA THR A 143 -5.79 -6.36 -6.42
C THR A 143 -6.31 -5.33 -5.43
N ALA A 144 -5.60 -4.22 -5.32
CA ALA A 144 -5.92 -3.15 -4.38
C ALA A 144 -5.60 -1.79 -4.98
N GLY A 145 -6.35 -0.79 -4.58
CA GLY A 145 -6.19 0.60 -5.00
C GLY A 145 -7.52 1.28 -5.23
N LEU A 146 -7.44 2.50 -5.76
CA LEU A 146 -8.60 3.33 -6.05
C LEU A 146 -9.06 3.07 -7.49
N ALA A 147 -10.34 2.80 -7.69
CA ALA A 147 -10.94 2.66 -9.02
C ALA A 147 -10.88 3.99 -9.81
N ALA A 148 -10.91 5.11 -9.10
CA ALA A 148 -10.68 6.45 -9.64
C ALA A 148 -9.92 7.27 -8.61
N ILE A 149 -8.98 8.08 -9.08
CA ILE A 149 -8.21 9.00 -8.22
C ILE A 149 -9.15 10.11 -7.71
N GLY A 150 -9.28 10.19 -6.39
CA GLY A 150 -10.10 11.18 -5.72
C GLY A 150 -9.53 12.60 -5.78
N ASP A 151 -10.37 13.57 -5.47
CA ASP A 151 -10.00 15.00 -5.49
C ASP A 151 -8.99 15.35 -4.40
N ASP A 152 -8.95 14.59 -3.31
CA ASP A 152 -7.96 14.70 -2.24
C ASP A 152 -6.54 14.39 -2.73
N VAL A 153 -6.37 13.29 -3.49
CA VAL A 153 -5.08 12.93 -4.10
C VAL A 153 -4.69 13.92 -5.18
N LYS A 154 -5.65 14.38 -6.01
CA LYS A 154 -5.42 15.40 -7.03
C LYS A 154 -5.01 16.74 -6.41
N SER A 155 -5.67 17.14 -5.33
CA SER A 155 -5.33 18.34 -4.56
C SER A 155 -3.95 18.23 -3.92
N ALA A 156 -3.62 17.07 -3.36
CA ALA A 156 -2.29 16.79 -2.83
C ALA A 156 -1.21 16.91 -3.91
N CYS A 157 -1.45 16.33 -5.10
CA CYS A 157 -0.54 16.45 -6.24
C CYS A 157 -0.32 17.91 -6.64
N ALA A 158 -1.41 18.68 -6.78
CA ALA A 158 -1.33 20.10 -7.13
C ALA A 158 -0.61 20.93 -6.05
N GLN A 159 -0.84 20.65 -4.78
CA GLN A 159 -0.16 21.33 -3.68
C GLN A 159 1.36 21.07 -3.69
N ILE A 160 1.77 19.82 -3.91
CA ILE A 160 3.19 19.47 -4.03
C ILE A 160 3.84 20.25 -5.17
N VAL A 161 3.17 20.35 -6.33
CA VAL A 161 3.69 21.12 -7.47
C VAL A 161 3.81 22.60 -7.14
N ARG A 162 2.79 23.19 -6.49
CA ARG A 162 2.84 24.59 -6.03
C ARG A 162 3.98 24.83 -5.03
N ASN A 163 4.14 23.93 -4.08
CA ASN A 163 5.23 24.01 -3.10
C ASN A 163 6.60 23.98 -3.81
N ALA A 164 6.76 23.09 -4.79
CA ALA A 164 7.99 22.97 -5.56
C ALA A 164 8.27 24.20 -6.44
N GLN A 165 7.25 24.78 -7.09
CA GLN A 165 7.37 25.96 -7.91
C GLN A 165 7.60 27.24 -7.10
N SER A 166 7.05 27.32 -5.88
CA SER A 166 7.22 28.47 -4.99
C SER A 166 8.54 28.49 -4.21
N THR A 167 9.26 27.37 -4.21
CA THR A 167 10.55 27.28 -3.52
C THR A 167 11.63 27.91 -4.40
N PRO A 168 12.13 29.14 -4.09
CA PRO A 168 13.18 29.74 -4.87
C PRO A 168 14.48 28.98 -4.67
N ALA A 169 15.11 28.60 -5.81
CA ALA A 169 16.48 28.06 -5.90
C ALA A 169 16.96 27.26 -4.68
N LEU A 170 16.45 26.11 -4.54
CA LEU A 170 16.93 24.85 -3.96
C LEU A 170 17.71 24.81 -2.62
N ASN A 171 18.28 25.90 -2.08
CA ASN A 171 19.17 25.79 -0.93
C ASN A 171 19.02 26.88 0.14
N ALA A 172 18.08 27.81 0.03
CA ALA A 172 17.92 28.88 1.02
C ALA A 172 16.68 28.65 1.89
N SER A 173 16.83 28.05 3.05
CA SER A 173 15.77 27.99 4.07
C SER A 173 15.51 29.37 4.71
N LYS A 174 16.48 30.27 4.66
CA LYS A 174 16.40 31.65 5.16
C LYS A 174 17.20 32.57 4.27
N THR A 175 16.59 33.68 3.86
CA THR A 175 17.31 34.77 3.20
C THR A 175 17.15 36.03 4.04
N ARG A 176 18.25 36.71 4.36
CA ARG A 176 18.25 37.97 5.05
C ARG A 176 18.77 39.05 4.08
N ILE A 177 17.91 40.00 3.79
CA ILE A 177 18.24 41.18 3.01
C ILE A 177 18.02 42.37 3.93
N ASP A 178 19.12 42.96 4.39
CA ASP A 178 19.15 44.11 5.31
C ASP A 178 18.36 43.84 6.61
N THR A 179 17.27 44.54 6.87
CA THR A 179 16.40 44.36 8.04
C THR A 179 15.26 43.35 7.81
N MET A 180 15.04 42.89 6.59
CA MET A 180 14.01 41.92 6.24
C MET A 180 14.54 40.47 6.35
N GLN A 181 13.92 39.69 7.21
CA GLN A 181 14.16 38.24 7.30
C GLN A 181 13.02 37.53 6.64
N MET A 182 13.29 36.86 5.49
CA MET A 182 12.36 35.96 4.83
C MET A 182 12.67 34.54 5.26
N GLN A 183 11.68 33.89 5.86
CA GLN A 183 11.73 32.47 6.17
C GLN A 183 10.83 31.76 5.17
N TYR A 184 11.40 30.90 4.34
CA TYR A 184 10.64 30.06 3.43
C TYR A 184 10.08 28.86 4.19
N PHE A 185 8.83 28.54 3.89
CA PHE A 185 8.13 27.42 4.51
C PHE A 185 8.86 26.11 4.28
N SER A 186 8.68 25.23 5.21
CA SER A 186 9.29 23.93 5.46
C SER A 186 10.07 23.30 4.28
N SER A 187 11.20 22.68 4.60
CA SER A 187 12.06 21.89 3.71
C SER A 187 11.38 20.68 3.06
N SER A 188 10.11 20.41 3.34
CA SER A 188 9.36 19.27 2.84
C SER A 188 8.33 19.72 1.80
N LEU A 189 8.41 19.15 0.59
CA LEU A 189 7.41 19.33 -0.45
C LEU A 189 6.06 18.74 -0.06
N VAL A 190 6.09 17.76 0.86
CA VAL A 190 4.91 17.10 1.44
C VAL A 190 4.65 17.74 2.80
N ASP A 191 3.88 18.82 2.80
CA ASP A 191 3.50 19.55 4.02
C ASP A 191 2.43 18.77 4.84
N GLU A 192 2.10 19.30 6.03
CA GLU A 192 1.14 18.65 6.93
C GLU A 192 -0.24 18.49 6.29
N THR A 193 -0.64 19.41 5.43
CA THR A 193 -1.92 19.38 4.73
C THR A 193 -1.94 18.22 3.73
N VAL A 194 -0.88 18.09 2.93
CA VAL A 194 -0.71 16.98 1.98
C VAL A 194 -0.66 15.66 2.72
N GLN A 195 0.06 15.59 3.86
CA GLN A 195 0.12 14.40 4.70
C GLN A 195 -1.26 13.99 5.23
N ALA A 196 -2.06 14.97 5.68
CA ALA A 196 -3.42 14.71 6.16
C ALA A 196 -4.31 14.11 5.07
N TRP A 197 -4.24 14.62 3.84
CA TRP A 197 -5.01 14.09 2.69
C TRP A 197 -4.54 12.69 2.28
N LEU A 198 -3.24 12.41 2.36
CA LEU A 198 -2.68 11.13 1.91
C LEU A 198 -2.69 10.04 2.98
N ARG A 199 -2.92 10.41 4.25
CA ARG A 199 -2.89 9.47 5.39
C ARG A 199 -3.76 8.21 5.20
N PRO A 200 -4.99 8.30 4.65
CA PRO A 200 -5.85 7.12 4.44
C PRO A 200 -5.27 6.10 3.45
N TYR A 201 -4.35 6.53 2.58
CA TYR A 201 -3.81 5.71 1.49
C TYR A 201 -2.46 5.08 1.79
N ILE A 202 -1.89 5.32 2.96
CA ILE A 202 -0.61 4.73 3.36
C ILE A 202 -0.77 3.23 3.54
N ALA A 203 0.09 2.45 2.87
CA ALA A 203 0.09 1.01 3.04
C ALA A 203 0.48 0.62 4.47
N ASN A 204 -0.34 -0.20 5.11
CA ASN A 204 -0.07 -0.78 6.41
C ASN A 204 0.91 -1.94 6.25
N ARG A 205 2.21 -1.67 6.31
CA ARG A 205 3.19 -2.75 6.40
C ARG A 205 3.13 -3.35 7.79
N LEU A 206 2.48 -4.48 7.88
CA LEU A 206 2.65 -5.38 9.01
C LEU A 206 3.99 -6.06 8.80
N GLY A 207 4.99 -5.61 9.54
CA GLY A 207 6.38 -6.05 9.47
C GLY A 207 6.60 -7.50 9.90
#